data_58620b5be464d6679f289b7cc51b4831
#
_entry.id   58620b5be464d6679f289b7cc51b4831
#
_cell.length_a   1.000
_cell.length_b   1.000
_cell.length_c   1.000
_cell.angle_alpha   90.00
_cell.angle_beta   90.00
_cell.angle_gamma   90.00
#
_symmetry.space_group_name_H-M   'P 1'
#
loop_
_entity.id
_entity.type
_entity.pdbx_description
1 polymer ?
#
loop_
_entity_poly.entity_id
_entity_poly.type
_entity_poly.pdbx_seq_one_letter_code
_entity_poly.pdbx_strand_id
1 'polypeptide(L)'
;MTPRAYQALRNCDVIVGYQAYLRLLDSNLTGGLLAGKEIISSGMTQELSRAGRAIEKALAGNDVCLVSSGDPGIYGMAGVILELLAKEGISKIPLEIVPGVTAASTCASLLGAPLMNDFAVISLSDLLTDAKVIEKRIRSACQGDFVIVFYNPKSKKRTKPLEKALKIL
;
A
#
# COMPACT_ATOMS: atom_id res chain seq x y z
N MET A 1 5.87 -5.36 -11.16
CA MET A 1 5.59 -6.49 -10.21
C MET A 1 6.84 -7.31 -10.05
N THR A 2 7.16 -7.75 -8.81
CA THR A 2 8.29 -8.65 -8.57
C THR A 2 7.96 -10.10 -8.99
N PRO A 3 8.95 -10.94 -9.32
CA PRO A 3 8.70 -12.35 -9.67
C PRO A 3 7.94 -13.11 -8.56
N ARG A 4 8.26 -12.84 -7.28
CA ARG A 4 7.58 -13.45 -6.14
C ARG A 4 6.09 -13.04 -6.08
N ALA A 5 5.78 -11.76 -6.31
CA ALA A 5 4.39 -11.29 -6.35
C ALA A 5 3.60 -11.91 -7.52
N TYR A 6 4.24 -12.03 -8.68
CA TYR A 6 3.63 -12.73 -9.82
C TYR A 6 3.32 -14.20 -9.49
N GLN A 7 4.27 -14.90 -8.87
CA GLN A 7 4.10 -16.31 -8.47
C GLN A 7 3.00 -16.48 -7.43
N ALA A 8 2.93 -15.61 -6.42
CA ALA A 8 1.87 -15.62 -5.42
C ALA A 8 0.49 -15.44 -6.07
N LEU A 9 0.33 -14.42 -6.92
CA LEU A 9 -0.90 -14.18 -7.65
C LEU A 9 -1.28 -15.34 -8.58
N ARG A 10 -0.32 -16.00 -9.17
CA ARG A 10 -0.57 -17.14 -10.05
C ARG A 10 -1.09 -18.36 -9.30
N ASN A 11 -0.63 -18.58 -8.07
CA ASN A 11 -0.92 -19.79 -7.30
C ASN A 11 -2.14 -19.69 -6.38
N CYS A 12 -2.63 -18.49 -6.07
CA CYS A 12 -3.77 -18.31 -5.17
C CYS A 12 -5.11 -18.66 -5.82
N ASP A 13 -6.11 -18.97 -4.99
CA ASP A 13 -7.48 -19.24 -5.40
C ASP A 13 -8.32 -17.96 -5.49
N VAL A 14 -8.07 -17.03 -4.57
CA VAL A 14 -8.85 -15.80 -4.39
C VAL A 14 -7.94 -14.58 -4.46
N ILE A 15 -8.36 -13.58 -5.23
CA ILE A 15 -7.69 -12.28 -5.29
C ILE A 15 -8.62 -11.20 -4.74
N VAL A 16 -8.19 -10.54 -3.67
CA VAL A 16 -8.91 -9.44 -3.04
C VAL A 16 -8.17 -8.14 -3.31
N GLY A 17 -8.85 -7.10 -3.80
CA GLY A 17 -8.16 -5.86 -4.11
C GLY A 17 -9.06 -4.65 -4.36
N TYR A 18 -8.41 -3.48 -4.42
CA TYR A 18 -9.04 -2.26 -4.92
C TYR A 18 -9.30 -2.39 -6.42
N GLN A 19 -10.50 -2.02 -6.85
CA GLN A 19 -10.95 -2.18 -8.25
C GLN A 19 -9.95 -1.66 -9.28
N ALA A 20 -9.32 -0.50 -9.04
CA ALA A 20 -8.35 0.05 -9.98
C ALA A 20 -7.08 -0.81 -10.11
N TYR A 21 -6.63 -1.45 -9.01
CA TYR A 21 -5.45 -2.33 -9.04
C TYR A 21 -5.77 -3.65 -9.74
N LEU A 22 -6.96 -4.19 -9.53
CA LEU A 22 -7.41 -5.40 -10.22
C LEU A 22 -7.50 -5.20 -11.72
N ARG A 23 -7.96 -4.04 -12.19
CA ARG A 23 -7.95 -3.69 -13.63
C ARG A 23 -6.54 -3.67 -14.23
N LEU A 24 -5.53 -3.24 -13.45
CA LEU A 24 -4.14 -3.29 -13.90
C LEU A 24 -3.60 -4.73 -13.99
N LEU A 25 -4.10 -5.63 -13.15
CA LEU A 25 -3.77 -7.06 -13.21
C LEU A 25 -4.47 -7.79 -14.35
N ASP A 26 -5.60 -7.27 -14.83
CA ASP A 26 -6.36 -7.83 -15.95
C ASP A 26 -5.86 -7.36 -17.31
N SER A 27 -4.85 -6.50 -17.34
CA SER A 27 -4.25 -6.01 -18.57
C SER A 27 -3.48 -7.12 -19.30
N ASN A 28 -3.36 -7.01 -20.63
CA ASN A 28 -2.60 -7.94 -21.48
C ASN A 28 -1.13 -8.14 -21.05
N LEU A 29 -0.60 -7.25 -20.19
CA LEU A 29 0.77 -7.31 -19.66
C LEU A 29 0.97 -8.41 -18.61
N THR A 30 -0.10 -8.94 -18.02
CA THR A 30 -0.03 -9.90 -16.91
C THR A 30 -0.40 -11.33 -17.28
N GLY A 31 -0.70 -11.59 -18.55
CA GLY A 31 -0.93 -12.96 -19.06
C GLY A 31 -2.11 -13.69 -18.42
N GLY A 32 -3.20 -12.96 -18.10
CA GLY A 32 -4.43 -13.58 -17.58
C GLY A 32 -4.33 -14.06 -16.14
N LEU A 33 -3.61 -13.35 -15.27
CA LEU A 33 -3.45 -13.71 -13.85
C LEU A 33 -4.78 -13.86 -13.08
N LEU A 34 -5.84 -13.22 -13.56
CA LEU A 34 -7.17 -13.30 -12.92
C LEU A 34 -8.00 -14.49 -13.39
N ALA A 35 -7.61 -15.15 -14.48
CA ALA A 35 -8.39 -16.22 -15.08
C ALA A 35 -8.55 -17.42 -14.13
N GLY A 36 -9.78 -17.89 -13.97
CA GLY A 36 -10.11 -19.05 -13.14
C GLY A 36 -10.09 -18.81 -11.63
N LYS A 37 -9.95 -17.54 -11.18
CA LYS A 37 -9.88 -17.19 -9.76
C LYS A 37 -11.14 -16.46 -9.29
N GLU A 38 -11.47 -16.60 -8.01
CA GLU A 38 -12.47 -15.74 -7.38
C GLU A 38 -11.90 -14.33 -7.20
N ILE A 39 -12.58 -13.31 -7.72
CA ILE A 39 -12.15 -11.92 -7.65
C ILE A 39 -13.07 -11.13 -6.73
N ILE A 40 -12.52 -10.62 -5.64
CA ILE A 40 -13.25 -9.78 -4.68
C ILE A 40 -12.76 -8.34 -4.82
N SER A 41 -13.53 -7.51 -5.49
CA SER A 41 -13.23 -6.10 -5.67
C SER A 41 -13.92 -5.22 -4.64
N SER A 42 -13.28 -4.10 -4.29
CA SER A 42 -13.88 -3.10 -3.41
C SER A 42 -13.50 -1.69 -3.85
N GLY A 43 -14.27 -0.71 -3.38
CA GLY A 43 -14.04 0.71 -3.63
C GLY A 43 -12.90 1.30 -2.79
N MET A 44 -12.64 2.59 -2.98
CA MET A 44 -11.76 3.39 -2.13
C MET A 44 -12.38 3.53 -0.73
N THR A 45 -11.57 3.71 0.30
CA THR A 45 -11.99 3.84 1.72
C THR A 45 -12.64 2.59 2.32
N GLN A 46 -12.48 1.43 1.70
CA GLN A 46 -13.01 0.15 2.17
C GLN A 46 -11.88 -0.82 2.60
N GLU A 47 -10.78 -0.27 3.13
CA GLU A 47 -9.58 -1.05 3.47
C GLU A 47 -9.88 -2.11 4.53
N LEU A 48 -10.60 -1.77 5.61
CA LEU A 48 -10.98 -2.71 6.67
C LEU A 48 -11.91 -3.82 6.16
N SER A 49 -12.94 -3.46 5.39
CA SER A 49 -13.85 -4.44 4.77
C SER A 49 -13.11 -5.38 3.82
N ARG A 50 -12.17 -4.83 3.03
CA ARG A 50 -11.33 -5.59 2.12
C ARG A 50 -10.44 -6.59 2.87
N ALA A 51 -9.80 -6.17 3.96
CA ALA A 51 -9.00 -7.04 4.82
C ALA A 51 -9.86 -8.12 5.48
N GLY A 52 -11.04 -7.78 6.01
CA GLY A 52 -11.97 -8.74 6.59
C GLY A 52 -12.39 -9.83 5.61
N ARG A 53 -12.71 -9.46 4.36
CA ARG A 53 -13.06 -10.44 3.31
C ARG A 53 -11.89 -11.37 2.97
N ALA A 54 -10.65 -10.86 2.97
CA ALA A 54 -9.47 -11.69 2.75
C ALA A 54 -9.28 -12.70 3.89
N ILE A 55 -9.46 -12.27 5.15
CA ILE A 55 -9.40 -13.14 6.33
C ILE A 55 -10.48 -14.21 6.28
N GLU A 56 -11.73 -13.83 5.97
CA GLU A 56 -12.87 -14.76 5.84
C GLU A 56 -12.56 -15.88 4.85
N LYS A 57 -12.06 -15.54 3.67
CA LYS A 57 -11.69 -16.52 2.64
C LYS A 57 -10.52 -17.41 3.06
N ALA A 58 -9.51 -16.84 3.72
CA ALA A 58 -8.39 -17.62 4.24
C ALA A 58 -8.82 -18.58 5.37
N LEU A 59 -9.75 -18.18 6.24
CA LEU A 59 -10.35 -19.06 7.26
C LEU A 59 -11.18 -20.18 6.65
N ALA A 60 -11.75 -19.97 5.47
CA ALA A 60 -12.46 -21.00 4.71
C ALA A 60 -11.52 -21.97 3.98
N GLY A 61 -10.21 -21.82 4.12
CA GLY A 61 -9.19 -22.74 3.58
C GLY A 61 -8.69 -22.38 2.17
N ASN A 62 -8.97 -21.17 1.67
CA ASN A 62 -8.47 -20.74 0.37
C ASN A 62 -7.08 -20.10 0.49
N ASP A 63 -6.27 -20.23 -0.55
CA ASP A 63 -5.08 -19.42 -0.75
C ASP A 63 -5.47 -18.03 -1.28
N VAL A 64 -5.24 -16.98 -0.48
CA VAL A 64 -5.75 -15.64 -0.74
C VAL A 64 -4.62 -14.64 -1.00
N CYS A 65 -4.68 -13.93 -2.11
CA CYS A 65 -3.83 -12.76 -2.37
C CYS A 65 -4.60 -11.45 -2.11
N LEU A 66 -4.18 -10.71 -1.07
CA LEU A 66 -4.65 -9.34 -0.83
C LEU A 66 -3.73 -8.35 -1.56
N VAL A 67 -4.25 -7.71 -2.62
CA VAL A 67 -3.46 -6.88 -3.53
C VAL A 67 -3.33 -5.45 -3.04
N SER A 68 -2.09 -4.95 -3.07
CA SER A 68 -1.75 -3.55 -2.84
C SER A 68 -0.93 -3.00 -4.01
N SER A 69 -0.96 -1.69 -4.25
CA SER A 69 -0.03 -1.06 -5.19
C SER A 69 1.31 -0.79 -4.52
N GLY A 70 2.38 -0.75 -5.31
CA GLY A 70 3.73 -0.52 -4.80
C GLY A 70 4.19 -1.64 -3.88
N ASP A 71 4.56 -1.30 -2.66
CA ASP A 71 4.93 -2.23 -1.59
C ASP A 71 3.80 -2.29 -0.55
N PRO A 72 3.29 -3.48 -0.19
CA PRO A 72 2.18 -3.60 0.76
C PRO A 72 2.52 -3.16 2.18
N GLY A 73 3.81 -3.13 2.56
CA GLY A 73 4.29 -2.66 3.86
C GLY A 73 4.49 -1.14 3.93
N ILE A 74 4.46 -0.43 2.80
CA ILE A 74 4.66 1.03 2.76
C ILE A 74 3.35 1.73 2.40
N TYR A 75 2.58 2.13 3.42
CA TYR A 75 1.24 2.71 3.29
C TYR A 75 0.27 1.87 2.46
N GLY A 76 0.47 0.55 2.47
CA GLY A 76 -0.35 -0.44 1.80
C GLY A 76 -1.21 -1.26 2.77
N MET A 77 -1.68 -2.40 2.31
CA MET A 77 -2.64 -3.23 3.05
C MET A 77 -2.01 -4.09 4.15
N ALA A 78 -0.67 -4.22 4.21
CA ALA A 78 -0.02 -5.11 5.18
C ALA A 78 -0.28 -4.70 6.63
N GLY A 79 -0.19 -3.41 6.96
CA GLY A 79 -0.52 -2.92 8.30
C GLY A 79 -1.97 -3.21 8.68
N VAL A 80 -2.91 -2.92 7.77
CA VAL A 80 -4.35 -3.11 8.00
C VAL A 80 -4.71 -4.57 8.30
N ILE A 81 -4.14 -5.52 7.53
CA ILE A 81 -4.42 -6.95 7.74
C ILE A 81 -3.82 -7.45 9.06
N LEU A 82 -2.59 -7.03 9.40
CA LEU A 82 -1.93 -7.39 10.64
C LEU A 82 -2.68 -6.87 11.88
N GLU A 83 -3.11 -5.60 11.85
CA GLU A 83 -3.90 -4.99 12.92
C GLU A 83 -5.24 -5.71 13.11
N LEU A 84 -5.91 -6.07 12.01
CA LEU A 84 -7.20 -6.76 12.08
C LEU A 84 -7.04 -8.18 12.64
N LEU A 85 -6.04 -8.94 12.18
CA LEU A 85 -5.73 -10.27 12.72
C LEU A 85 -5.43 -10.22 14.23
N ALA A 86 -4.62 -9.25 14.66
CA ALA A 86 -4.29 -9.06 16.06
C ALA A 86 -5.53 -8.70 16.90
N LYS A 87 -6.37 -7.79 16.40
CA LYS A 87 -7.61 -7.35 17.07
C LYS A 87 -8.60 -8.50 17.25
N GLU A 88 -8.72 -9.38 16.26
CA GLU A 88 -9.63 -10.52 16.29
C GLU A 88 -9.02 -11.78 16.94
N GLY A 89 -7.77 -11.73 17.38
CA GLY A 89 -7.07 -12.86 18.01
C GLY A 89 -6.81 -14.02 17.06
N ILE A 90 -6.72 -13.75 15.76
CA ILE A 90 -6.53 -14.78 14.73
C ILE A 90 -5.04 -15.01 14.51
N SER A 91 -4.50 -16.13 15.00
CA SER A 91 -3.08 -16.49 14.86
C SER A 91 -2.82 -17.68 13.91
N LYS A 92 -3.88 -18.38 13.49
CA LYS A 92 -3.76 -19.63 12.73
C LYS A 92 -3.62 -19.47 11.21
N ILE A 93 -3.79 -18.25 10.68
CA ILE A 93 -3.61 -17.98 9.25
C ILE A 93 -2.14 -17.70 8.98
N PRO A 94 -1.45 -18.51 8.15
CA PRO A 94 -0.10 -18.17 7.72
C PRO A 94 -0.18 -16.94 6.80
N LEU A 95 0.61 -15.91 7.12
CA LEU A 95 0.63 -14.66 6.37
C LEU A 95 2.04 -14.39 5.83
N GLU A 96 2.15 -14.19 4.54
CA GLU A 96 3.37 -13.72 3.88
C GLU A 96 3.14 -12.29 3.36
N ILE A 97 4.07 -11.38 3.68
CA ILE A 97 4.10 -10.04 3.08
C ILE A 97 5.11 -10.07 1.94
N VAL A 98 4.61 -10.06 0.72
CA VAL A 98 5.44 -10.08 -0.48
C VAL A 98 5.82 -8.65 -0.88
N PRO A 99 7.11 -8.27 -0.80
CA PRO A 99 7.53 -6.91 -1.09
C PRO A 99 7.32 -6.54 -2.56
N GLY A 100 7.07 -5.25 -2.79
CA GLY A 100 6.89 -4.66 -4.11
C GLY A 100 7.84 -3.51 -4.38
N VAL A 101 7.74 -2.92 -5.57
CA VAL A 101 8.49 -1.71 -5.92
C VAL A 101 7.69 -0.49 -5.48
N THR A 102 8.16 0.15 -4.42
CA THR A 102 7.49 1.35 -3.88
C THR A 102 7.71 2.58 -4.76
N ALA A 103 6.76 3.51 -4.74
CA ALA A 103 6.85 4.76 -5.49
C ALA A 103 8.09 5.60 -5.11
N ALA A 104 8.57 5.50 -3.87
CA ALA A 104 9.81 6.15 -3.43
C ALA A 104 10.99 5.79 -4.33
N SER A 105 11.26 4.49 -4.53
CA SER A 105 12.35 4.02 -5.37
C SER A 105 12.16 4.40 -6.84
N THR A 106 10.92 4.28 -7.34
CA THR A 106 10.62 4.62 -8.75
C THR A 106 10.77 6.10 -9.03
N CYS A 107 10.28 6.98 -8.14
CA CYS A 107 10.46 8.43 -8.30
C CYS A 107 11.92 8.82 -8.17
N ALA A 108 12.64 8.25 -7.22
CA ALA A 108 14.07 8.53 -7.00
C ALA A 108 14.91 8.20 -8.24
N SER A 109 14.63 7.08 -8.90
CA SER A 109 15.38 6.69 -10.12
C SER A 109 15.22 7.69 -11.26
N LEU A 110 14.10 8.43 -11.31
CA LEU A 110 13.87 9.49 -12.29
C LEU A 110 14.51 10.83 -11.93
N LEU A 111 14.90 11.01 -10.67
CA LEU A 111 15.43 12.25 -10.10
C LEU A 111 16.95 12.22 -9.81
N GLY A 112 17.66 11.23 -10.32
CA GLY A 112 19.11 11.10 -10.10
C GLY A 112 19.48 10.43 -8.79
N ALA A 113 18.65 9.48 -8.30
CA ALA A 113 18.91 8.64 -7.13
C ALA A 113 19.14 9.39 -5.81
N PRO A 114 18.29 10.36 -5.40
CA PRO A 114 18.49 11.14 -4.18
C PRO A 114 18.45 10.29 -2.90
N LEU A 115 17.86 9.10 -2.94
CA LEU A 115 17.75 8.19 -1.79
C LEU A 115 19.06 7.43 -1.46
N MET A 116 20.16 7.77 -2.09
CA MET A 116 21.49 7.35 -1.64
C MET A 116 21.91 7.98 -0.31
N ASN A 117 21.27 9.09 0.07
CA ASN A 117 21.42 9.76 1.35
C ASN A 117 20.32 9.35 2.32
N ASP A 118 20.41 9.75 3.58
CA ASP A 118 19.38 9.50 4.58
C ASP A 118 18.05 10.13 4.15
N PHE A 119 16.96 9.40 4.32
CA PHE A 119 15.66 9.86 3.88
C PHE A 119 14.54 9.52 4.86
N ALA A 120 13.52 10.37 4.87
CA ALA A 120 12.31 10.23 5.67
C ALA A 120 11.10 10.00 4.74
N VAL A 121 10.29 9.00 5.04
CA VAL A 121 9.05 8.71 4.33
C VAL A 121 7.86 9.20 5.15
N ILE A 122 7.10 10.16 4.62
CA ILE A 122 6.02 10.83 5.35
C ILE A 122 4.73 10.80 4.52
N SER A 123 3.67 10.21 5.08
CA SER A 123 2.33 10.30 4.47
C SER A 123 1.69 11.65 4.80
N LEU A 124 1.19 12.35 3.78
CA LEU A 124 0.41 13.58 3.92
C LEU A 124 -1.09 13.32 4.10
N SER A 125 -1.51 12.06 4.33
CA SER A 125 -2.91 11.74 4.60
C SER A 125 -3.29 12.16 6.01
N ASP A 126 -4.18 13.15 6.09
CA ASP A 126 -4.76 13.69 7.32
C ASP A 126 -6.12 13.05 7.69
N LEU A 127 -6.42 11.89 7.11
CA LEU A 127 -7.66 11.17 7.38
C LEU A 127 -7.65 10.47 8.76
N LEU A 128 -6.49 9.93 9.16
CA LEU A 128 -6.30 9.19 10.41
C LEU A 128 -5.20 9.79 11.28
N THR A 129 -4.43 10.73 10.75
CA THR A 129 -3.31 11.38 11.46
C THR A 129 -3.56 12.88 11.54
N ASP A 130 -3.46 13.46 12.72
CA ASP A 130 -3.61 14.89 12.92
C ASP A 130 -2.60 15.67 12.06
N ALA A 131 -3.07 16.72 11.38
CA ALA A 131 -2.24 17.57 10.54
C ALA A 131 -1.03 18.17 11.28
N LYS A 132 -1.18 18.51 12.57
CA LYS A 132 -0.06 19.00 13.41
C LYS A 132 1.05 17.96 13.59
N VAL A 133 0.67 16.67 13.68
CA VAL A 133 1.64 15.56 13.77
C VAL A 133 2.40 15.43 12.46
N ILE A 134 1.71 15.54 11.32
CA ILE A 134 2.34 15.53 9.99
C ILE A 134 3.31 16.69 9.85
N GLU A 135 2.88 17.92 10.19
CA GLU A 135 3.73 19.11 10.17
C GLU A 135 4.97 18.97 11.05
N LYS A 136 4.81 18.43 12.27
CA LYS A 136 5.95 18.14 13.18
C LYS A 136 6.96 17.18 12.54
N ARG A 137 6.48 16.10 11.92
CA ARG A 137 7.36 15.12 11.22
C ARG A 137 8.13 15.77 10.08
N ILE A 138 7.48 16.63 9.29
CA ILE A 138 8.14 17.35 8.19
C ILE A 138 9.24 18.26 8.74
N ARG A 139 8.92 19.10 9.74
CA ARG A 139 9.92 19.99 10.36
C ARG A 139 11.10 19.23 10.95
N SER A 140 10.86 18.09 11.60
CA SER A 140 11.93 17.26 12.16
C SER A 140 12.82 16.66 11.06
N ALA A 141 12.25 16.25 9.93
CA ALA A 141 13.01 15.76 8.79
C ALA A 141 13.84 16.88 8.13
N CYS A 142 13.29 18.10 8.02
CA CYS A 142 14.03 19.27 7.53
C CYS A 142 15.20 19.62 8.45
N GLN A 143 15.01 19.59 9.78
CA GLN A 143 16.07 19.86 10.76
C GLN A 143 17.20 18.83 10.71
N GLY A 144 16.89 17.59 10.35
CA GLY A 144 17.87 16.52 10.18
C GLY A 144 18.51 16.46 8.79
N ASP A 145 18.19 17.40 7.90
CA ASP A 145 18.66 17.44 6.50
C ASP A 145 18.35 16.15 5.72
N PHE A 146 17.22 15.49 6.02
CA PHE A 146 16.79 14.30 5.32
C PHE A 146 16.20 14.63 3.93
N VAL A 147 16.45 13.76 2.96
CA VAL A 147 15.64 13.71 1.75
C VAL A 147 14.22 13.29 2.12
N ILE A 148 13.19 14.06 1.75
CA ILE A 148 11.83 13.78 2.17
C ILE A 148 11.01 13.17 1.01
N VAL A 149 10.43 12.00 1.27
CA VAL A 149 9.52 11.33 0.35
C VAL A 149 8.09 11.47 0.86
N PHE A 150 7.27 12.23 0.14
CA PHE A 150 5.85 12.38 0.47
C PHE A 150 4.98 11.32 -0.18
N TYR A 151 4.23 10.59 0.64
CA TYR A 151 3.16 9.69 0.21
C TYR A 151 1.79 10.33 0.38
N ASN A 152 0.82 9.88 -0.42
CA ASN A 152 -0.55 10.40 -0.40
C ASN A 152 -0.62 11.93 -0.50
N PRO A 153 0.14 12.58 -1.39
CA PRO A 153 0.31 14.05 -1.38
C PRO A 153 -0.99 14.78 -1.70
N LYS A 154 -1.84 14.21 -2.54
CA LYS A 154 -3.12 14.82 -2.91
C LYS A 154 -4.14 13.78 -3.40
N SER A 155 -5.40 14.17 -3.38
CA SER A 155 -6.50 13.48 -4.07
C SER A 155 -7.36 14.52 -4.82
N LYS A 156 -8.38 14.05 -5.55
CA LYS A 156 -9.30 14.96 -6.29
C LYS A 156 -9.91 16.07 -5.40
N LYS A 157 -10.13 15.77 -4.11
CA LYS A 157 -10.78 16.71 -3.16
C LYS A 157 -9.81 17.26 -2.10
N ARG A 158 -8.55 16.81 -2.03
CA ARG A 158 -7.62 17.11 -0.96
C ARG A 158 -6.25 17.51 -1.53
N THR A 159 -6.00 18.83 -1.62
CA THR A 159 -4.73 19.43 -2.09
C THR A 159 -3.97 20.15 -0.98
N LYS A 160 -4.70 20.69 0.00
CA LYS A 160 -4.14 21.51 1.10
C LYS A 160 -2.96 20.88 1.86
N PRO A 161 -2.92 19.56 2.16
CA PRO A 161 -1.78 18.97 2.85
C PRO A 161 -0.45 19.13 2.10
N LEU A 162 -0.47 18.95 0.77
CA LEU A 162 0.74 19.16 -0.04
C LEU A 162 1.18 20.63 -0.04
N GLU A 163 0.22 21.56 -0.22
CA GLU A 163 0.50 23.01 -0.19
C GLU A 163 1.12 23.45 1.14
N LYS A 164 0.61 22.92 2.26
CA LYS A 164 1.18 23.17 3.60
C LYS A 164 2.58 22.56 3.74
N ALA A 165 2.77 21.31 3.28
CA ALA A 165 4.08 20.67 3.32
C ALA A 165 5.14 21.47 2.57
N LEU A 166 4.82 21.94 1.35
CA LEU A 166 5.73 22.76 0.54
C LEU A 166 6.06 24.14 1.14
N LYS A 167 5.21 24.66 2.05
CA LYS A 167 5.51 25.92 2.79
C LYS A 167 6.42 25.70 3.98
N ILE A 168 6.63 24.48 4.40
CA ILE A 168 7.49 24.14 5.54
C ILE A 168 8.92 23.87 5.06
N LEU A 169 9.07 23.37 3.82
CA LEU A 169 10.37 23.19 3.16
C LEU A 169 11.01 24.54 2.81
#